data_f32e9c0e2475d65860895441d2587327
#
_entry.id   f32e9c0e2475d65860895441d2587327
#
_cell.length_a   1.000
_cell.length_b   1.000
_cell.length_c   1.000
_cell.angle_alpha   90.00
_cell.angle_beta   90.00
_cell.angle_gamma   90.00
#
_symmetry.space_group_name_H-M   'P 1'
#
loop_
_entity.id
_entity.type
_entity.pdbx_description
1 polymer ?
#
loop_
_entity_poly.entity_id
_entity_poly.type
_entity_poly.pdbx_seq_one_letter_code
_entity_poly.pdbx_strand_id
1 'polypeptide(L)'
;VTAASPAPERRRSRPGSLERPVNARLYRGTWLLVGLPLLLLAFSVARPPALQAPNLPPAFDGSAAATLATDFASTYPDRRPGTPGARAAAAWFRRQLEPYGFAVRRERFTATIDGRRTTLVNLVTQKSGIGGSPPKIIVMAHRDDTGVDTGLDNNASGTAALIELARSYAPTAAAQRISLPYTLVFLSTDGADDGALGAAHFAAEQQGRQNILAVVNLDSIAGPGRPRLVFGANSARSPAPGLVETMRAALAQEGGGDPSRPSGLQQLFGLAFPFNPYEQAPFVSRGIPALTVTTAGARPPVARRPGVEQLDVRHLGLIGLATQDTIDAMEQGVSLAQGPTSYVFLGQRLLRGWAIEIVLVAMLLPFLAAAVDLFARCRRRRIDVTPALRSYRSRLGFWAWVGALFLVFGALGFWGSGEAHAPSLDRVTWPGGALIVLVLLSAAGWLVARSRLLPRRPVDPEERLAGHSGALLALGVVGLLVAATNPFALVF
;
A
#
# COMPACT_ATOMS: atom_id res chain seq x y z
N VAL A 1 79.79 -24.18 -27.63
CA VAL A 1 78.39 -24.51 -27.88
C VAL A 1 77.64 -24.27 -26.59
N THR A 2 77.05 -23.10 -26.47
CA THR A 2 76.26 -22.71 -25.30
C THR A 2 74.84 -23.23 -25.54
N ALA A 3 74.40 -24.18 -24.69
CA ALA A 3 73.03 -24.70 -24.71
C ALA A 3 72.07 -23.59 -24.27
N ALA A 4 71.09 -23.25 -25.11
CA ALA A 4 70.03 -22.31 -24.82
C ALA A 4 69.15 -22.88 -23.71
N SER A 5 68.97 -22.10 -22.61
CA SER A 5 68.07 -22.41 -21.52
C SER A 5 66.62 -22.54 -22.06
N PRO A 6 65.87 -23.59 -21.71
CA PRO A 6 64.50 -23.72 -22.19
C PRO A 6 63.63 -22.58 -21.65
N ALA A 7 62.86 -21.96 -22.54
CA ALA A 7 61.93 -20.93 -22.19
C ALA A 7 60.93 -21.45 -21.14
N PRO A 8 60.55 -20.66 -20.13
CA PRO A 8 59.66 -21.13 -19.08
C PRO A 8 58.30 -21.50 -19.71
N GLU A 9 57.93 -22.78 -19.54
CA GLU A 9 56.59 -23.28 -19.93
C GLU A 9 55.52 -22.38 -19.30
N ARG A 10 54.82 -21.67 -20.14
CA ARG A 10 53.58 -20.96 -19.72
C ARG A 10 52.68 -22.00 -19.08
N ARG A 11 52.54 -21.96 -17.75
CA ARG A 11 51.52 -22.75 -17.05
C ARG A 11 50.20 -22.55 -17.73
N ARG A 12 49.75 -23.55 -18.48
CA ARG A 12 48.41 -23.60 -19.05
C ARG A 12 47.44 -23.43 -17.91
N SER A 13 46.61 -22.38 -17.96
CA SER A 13 45.51 -22.17 -17.01
C SER A 13 44.67 -23.44 -16.97
N ARG A 14 44.43 -23.98 -15.77
CA ARG A 14 43.58 -25.18 -15.64
C ARG A 14 42.25 -24.93 -16.31
N PRO A 15 41.80 -25.87 -17.22
CA PRO A 15 40.48 -25.79 -17.82
C PRO A 15 39.44 -25.66 -16.68
N GLY A 16 38.51 -24.73 -16.78
CA GLY A 16 37.51 -24.44 -15.75
C GLY A 16 37.80 -23.27 -14.81
N SER A 17 39.05 -22.75 -14.76
CA SER A 17 39.34 -21.54 -13.97
C SER A 17 38.71 -20.26 -14.57
N LEU A 18 38.43 -20.29 -15.86
CA LEU A 18 37.72 -19.24 -16.61
C LEU A 18 36.19 -19.44 -16.59
N GLU A 19 35.72 -20.67 -16.33
CA GLU A 19 34.30 -21.04 -16.38
C GLU A 19 33.58 -20.72 -15.05
N ARG A 20 34.35 -20.48 -13.99
CA ARG A 20 33.75 -20.03 -12.70
C ARG A 20 33.84 -18.50 -12.63
N PRO A 21 32.81 -17.78 -13.14
CA PRO A 21 32.84 -16.32 -13.18
C PRO A 21 32.82 -15.72 -11.78
N VAL A 22 32.34 -16.46 -10.78
CA VAL A 22 32.17 -16.00 -9.42
C VAL A 22 33.04 -16.80 -8.48
N ASN A 23 33.79 -16.11 -7.60
CA ASN A 23 34.51 -16.77 -6.55
C ASN A 23 33.52 -17.40 -5.57
N ALA A 24 33.37 -18.74 -5.62
CA ALA A 24 32.43 -19.48 -4.79
C ALA A 24 32.68 -19.27 -3.27
N ARG A 25 33.86 -18.78 -2.86
CA ARG A 25 34.14 -18.42 -1.47
C ARG A 25 33.46 -17.13 -1.04
N LEU A 26 33.24 -16.17 -1.95
CA LEU A 26 32.42 -14.98 -1.71
C LEU A 26 30.94 -15.31 -1.61
N TYR A 27 30.51 -16.38 -2.28
CA TYR A 27 29.14 -16.87 -2.27
C TYR A 27 28.89 -18.09 -1.38
N ARG A 28 29.87 -18.60 -0.71
CA ARG A 28 29.69 -19.57 0.38
C ARG A 28 29.09 -18.90 1.62
N GLY A 29 28.28 -17.93 1.36
CA GLY A 29 27.52 -17.22 2.37
C GLY A 29 26.20 -17.89 2.69
N THR A 30 26.20 -19.21 2.97
CA THR A 30 25.14 -19.78 3.81
C THR A 30 24.98 -18.98 5.10
N TRP A 31 26.06 -18.35 5.58
CA TRP A 31 25.97 -17.43 6.72
C TRP A 31 25.20 -16.15 6.39
N LEU A 32 25.21 -15.65 5.15
CA LEU A 32 24.37 -14.50 4.74
C LEU A 32 22.88 -14.87 4.77
N LEU A 33 22.52 -16.07 4.34
CA LEU A 33 21.13 -16.56 4.40
C LEU A 33 20.65 -16.77 5.84
N VAL A 34 21.57 -17.09 6.77
CA VAL A 34 21.23 -17.24 8.19
C VAL A 34 21.46 -15.94 8.95
N GLY A 35 22.54 -15.23 8.67
CA GLY A 35 22.89 -13.98 9.33
C GLY A 35 21.92 -12.84 8.99
N LEU A 36 21.36 -12.81 7.78
CA LEU A 36 20.42 -11.77 7.36
C LEU A 36 19.11 -11.78 8.16
N PRO A 37 18.40 -12.92 8.31
CA PRO A 37 17.24 -13.01 9.19
C PRO A 37 17.59 -12.71 10.66
N LEU A 38 18.75 -13.16 11.14
CA LEU A 38 19.20 -12.85 12.49
C LEU A 38 19.50 -11.36 12.68
N LEU A 39 20.07 -10.71 11.68
CA LEU A 39 20.31 -9.26 11.68
C LEU A 39 18.99 -8.48 11.70
N LEU A 40 18.03 -8.87 10.87
CA LEU A 40 16.69 -8.28 10.88
C LEU A 40 16.00 -8.45 12.23
N LEU A 41 16.12 -9.62 12.85
CA LEU A 41 15.60 -9.87 14.19
C LEU A 41 16.31 -9.02 15.25
N ALA A 42 17.63 -8.82 15.14
CA ALA A 42 18.38 -7.95 16.04
C ALA A 42 17.93 -6.48 15.97
N PHE A 43 17.52 -6.01 14.81
CA PHE A 43 16.96 -4.66 14.63
C PHE A 43 15.44 -4.59 14.87
N SER A 44 14.81 -5.68 15.25
CA SER A 44 13.38 -5.67 15.61
C SER A 44 13.19 -5.09 17.01
N VAL A 45 12.09 -4.35 17.18
CA VAL A 45 11.66 -3.82 18.46
C VAL A 45 10.36 -4.46 18.90
N ALA A 46 10.05 -4.40 20.19
CA ALA A 46 8.73 -4.77 20.68
C ALA A 46 7.66 -3.88 20.02
N ARG A 47 6.47 -4.40 19.84
CA ARG A 47 5.33 -3.58 19.41
C ARG A 47 5.07 -2.49 20.45
N PRO A 48 4.64 -1.30 20.05
CA PRO A 48 4.17 -0.31 21.00
C PRO A 48 2.96 -0.89 21.76
N PRO A 49 2.81 -0.55 23.04
CA PRO A 49 1.61 -0.90 23.78
C PRO A 49 0.40 -0.24 23.12
N ALA A 50 -0.74 -0.94 23.14
CA ALA A 50 -2.02 -0.33 22.83
C ALA A 50 -2.37 0.73 23.88
N LEU A 51 -2.94 1.83 23.45
CA LEU A 51 -3.55 2.78 24.38
C LEU A 51 -4.81 2.14 24.94
N GLN A 52 -5.10 2.41 26.20
CA GLN A 52 -6.29 1.91 26.85
C GLN A 52 -7.35 3.01 26.88
N ALA A 53 -8.56 2.68 26.44
CA ALA A 53 -9.68 3.58 26.62
C ALA A 53 -9.99 3.78 28.12
N PRO A 54 -10.41 4.98 28.52
CA PRO A 54 -10.97 5.18 29.85
C PRO A 54 -12.23 4.31 30.00
N ASN A 55 -12.50 3.85 31.22
CA ASN A 55 -13.67 3.00 31.48
C ASN A 55 -14.96 3.84 31.50
N LEU A 56 -15.42 4.26 30.32
CA LEU A 56 -16.64 5.01 30.10
C LEU A 56 -17.77 4.10 29.66
N PRO A 57 -19.03 4.43 29.97
CA PRO A 57 -20.16 3.68 29.40
C PRO A 57 -20.16 3.80 27.89
N PRO A 58 -20.43 2.70 27.14
CA PRO A 58 -20.53 2.74 25.70
C PRO A 58 -21.68 3.64 25.27
N ALA A 59 -21.42 4.57 24.35
CA ALA A 59 -22.41 5.50 23.83
C ALA A 59 -22.86 5.14 22.40
N PHE A 60 -22.08 4.33 21.69
CA PHE A 60 -22.43 3.86 20.35
C PHE A 60 -23.51 2.78 20.40
N ASP A 61 -24.62 3.00 19.68
CA ASP A 61 -25.72 2.04 19.56
C ASP A 61 -25.65 1.31 18.20
N GLY A 62 -25.21 0.05 18.24
CA GLY A 62 -25.10 -0.78 17.03
C GLY A 62 -26.46 -1.09 16.37
N SER A 63 -27.57 -1.12 17.14
CA SER A 63 -28.90 -1.36 16.60
C SER A 63 -29.45 -0.12 15.87
N ALA A 64 -29.22 1.05 16.43
CA ALA A 64 -29.55 2.33 15.77
C ALA A 64 -28.73 2.49 14.48
N ALA A 65 -27.44 2.18 14.51
CA ALA A 65 -26.60 2.20 13.32
C ALA A 65 -27.07 1.21 12.26
N ALA A 66 -27.49 -0.01 12.64
CA ALA A 66 -28.03 -1.00 11.69
C ALA A 66 -29.33 -0.55 11.02
N THR A 67 -30.20 0.10 11.78
CA THR A 67 -31.45 0.68 11.27
C THR A 67 -31.13 1.79 10.25
N LEU A 68 -30.19 2.68 10.57
CA LEU A 68 -29.74 3.73 9.65
C LEU A 68 -29.11 3.16 8.38
N ALA A 69 -28.29 2.10 8.49
CA ALA A 69 -27.66 1.46 7.34
C ALA A 69 -28.70 0.84 6.39
N THR A 70 -29.71 0.16 6.94
CA THR A 70 -30.78 -0.45 6.17
C THR A 70 -31.66 0.59 5.49
N ASP A 71 -32.05 1.67 6.20
CA ASP A 71 -32.79 2.79 5.63
C ASP A 71 -32.01 3.46 4.50
N PHE A 72 -30.73 3.74 4.73
CA PHE A 72 -29.87 4.37 3.76
C PHE A 72 -29.71 3.55 2.47
N ALA A 73 -29.38 2.26 2.61
CA ALA A 73 -29.19 1.37 1.46
C ALA A 73 -30.49 1.17 0.65
N SER A 74 -31.63 1.00 1.32
CA SER A 74 -32.92 0.78 0.66
C SER A 74 -33.47 2.04 0.00
N THR A 75 -33.28 3.20 0.62
CA THR A 75 -33.81 4.48 0.10
C THR A 75 -32.92 5.03 -1.03
N TYR A 76 -31.61 4.78 -0.99
CA TYR A 76 -30.63 5.29 -1.97
C TYR A 76 -29.80 4.15 -2.57
N PRO A 77 -30.39 3.27 -3.41
CA PRO A 77 -29.70 2.11 -3.96
C PRO A 77 -28.67 2.45 -5.05
N ASP A 78 -28.72 3.63 -5.65
CA ASP A 78 -27.74 4.15 -6.62
C ASP A 78 -27.16 5.46 -6.12
N ARG A 79 -25.97 5.35 -5.51
CA ARG A 79 -25.23 6.50 -4.95
C ARG A 79 -23.94 6.78 -5.71
N ARG A 80 -23.85 6.33 -6.97
CA ARG A 80 -22.67 6.59 -7.82
C ARG A 80 -22.35 8.08 -7.88
N PRO A 81 -21.07 8.46 -7.86
CA PRO A 81 -20.64 9.84 -7.90
C PRO A 81 -21.30 10.66 -9.04
N GLY A 82 -21.76 11.86 -8.71
CA GLY A 82 -22.41 12.76 -9.67
C GLY A 82 -23.90 12.48 -9.97
N THR A 83 -24.46 11.36 -9.51
CA THR A 83 -25.88 11.00 -9.74
C THR A 83 -26.86 11.82 -8.88
N PRO A 84 -28.15 11.83 -9.22
CA PRO A 84 -29.19 12.35 -8.33
C PRO A 84 -29.23 11.62 -6.97
N GLY A 85 -29.01 10.30 -6.96
CA GLY A 85 -28.96 9.48 -5.76
C GLY A 85 -27.84 9.89 -4.82
N ALA A 86 -26.61 10.12 -5.34
CA ALA A 86 -25.49 10.63 -4.53
C ALA A 86 -25.82 11.98 -3.87
N ARG A 87 -26.50 12.88 -4.59
CA ARG A 87 -26.96 14.18 -4.04
C ARG A 87 -28.01 14.02 -2.95
N ALA A 88 -28.96 13.11 -3.14
CA ALA A 88 -30.02 12.80 -2.18
C ALA A 88 -29.43 12.14 -0.92
N ALA A 89 -28.48 11.22 -1.06
CA ALA A 89 -27.72 10.59 0.02
C ALA A 89 -26.94 11.63 0.83
N ALA A 90 -26.30 12.60 0.18
CA ALA A 90 -25.61 13.70 0.85
C ALA A 90 -26.59 14.59 1.64
N ALA A 91 -27.78 14.85 1.13
CA ALA A 91 -28.82 15.59 1.84
C ALA A 91 -29.36 14.80 3.04
N TRP A 92 -29.53 13.47 2.87
CA TRP A 92 -29.95 12.58 3.96
C TRP A 92 -28.94 12.57 5.11
N PHE A 93 -27.66 12.41 4.83
CA PHE A 93 -26.59 12.45 5.86
C PHE A 93 -26.67 13.72 6.70
N ARG A 94 -26.85 14.88 6.07
CA ARG A 94 -27.02 16.15 6.79
C ARG A 94 -28.23 16.12 7.73
N ARG A 95 -29.41 15.71 7.21
CA ARG A 95 -30.65 15.63 8.00
C ARG A 95 -30.51 14.73 9.24
N GLN A 96 -29.65 13.69 9.15
CA GLN A 96 -29.40 12.81 10.30
C GLN A 96 -28.60 13.47 11.41
N LEU A 97 -27.85 14.53 11.15
CA LEU A 97 -26.95 15.18 12.11
C LEU A 97 -27.47 16.56 12.58
N GLU A 98 -28.28 17.24 11.78
CA GLU A 98 -28.85 18.55 12.14
C GLU A 98 -29.57 18.57 13.50
N PRO A 99 -30.43 17.58 13.87
CA PRO A 99 -31.10 17.56 15.17
C PRO A 99 -30.18 17.46 16.38
N TYR A 100 -28.93 16.99 16.16
CA TYR A 100 -27.92 16.84 17.18
C TYR A 100 -26.98 18.04 17.31
N GLY A 101 -27.29 19.14 16.62
CA GLY A 101 -26.54 20.40 16.68
C GLY A 101 -25.27 20.44 15.82
N PHE A 102 -25.12 19.52 14.88
CA PHE A 102 -23.98 19.52 13.96
C PHE A 102 -24.24 20.38 12.73
N ALA A 103 -23.35 21.34 12.47
CA ALA A 103 -23.28 22.08 11.21
C ALA A 103 -22.45 21.28 10.20
N VAL A 104 -23.10 20.74 9.15
CA VAL A 104 -22.43 19.95 8.12
C VAL A 104 -22.01 20.84 6.96
N ARG A 105 -20.71 21.04 6.78
CA ARG A 105 -20.08 21.79 5.69
C ARG A 105 -19.95 20.88 4.47
N ARG A 106 -20.16 21.46 3.28
CA ARG A 106 -19.97 20.78 1.99
C ARG A 106 -18.69 21.25 1.32
N GLU A 107 -17.79 20.33 1.00
CA GLU A 107 -16.61 20.58 0.20
C GLU A 107 -16.86 20.04 -1.20
N ARG A 108 -16.99 20.95 -2.17
CA ARG A 108 -17.21 20.58 -3.57
C ARG A 108 -15.90 20.63 -4.32
N PHE A 109 -15.64 19.58 -5.10
CA PHE A 109 -14.48 19.51 -5.97
C PHE A 109 -14.86 18.79 -7.27
N THR A 110 -14.01 18.86 -8.28
CA THR A 110 -14.20 18.20 -9.58
C THR A 110 -13.12 17.16 -9.79
N ALA A 111 -13.52 15.98 -10.24
CA ALA A 111 -12.59 14.93 -10.66
C ALA A 111 -13.01 14.34 -12.01
N THR A 112 -12.11 13.65 -12.66
CA THR A 112 -12.42 12.92 -13.89
C THR A 112 -12.70 11.46 -13.54
N ILE A 113 -13.94 11.04 -13.77
CA ILE A 113 -14.40 9.66 -13.60
C ILE A 113 -14.81 9.15 -14.98
N ASP A 114 -14.23 8.06 -15.45
CA ASP A 114 -14.51 7.48 -16.78
C ASP A 114 -14.40 8.47 -17.95
N GLY A 115 -13.41 9.36 -17.88
CA GLY A 115 -13.17 10.39 -18.89
C GLY A 115 -14.17 11.57 -18.82
N ARG A 116 -15.07 11.62 -17.83
CA ARG A 116 -16.05 12.70 -17.65
C ARG A 116 -15.73 13.52 -16.40
N ARG A 117 -15.77 14.84 -16.54
CA ARG A 117 -15.68 15.74 -15.39
C ARG A 117 -16.93 15.61 -14.52
N THR A 118 -16.75 15.11 -13.30
CA THR A 118 -17.82 14.89 -12.32
C THR A 118 -17.58 15.75 -11.09
N THR A 119 -18.65 16.37 -10.59
CA THR A 119 -18.60 17.13 -9.33
C THR A 119 -18.88 16.19 -8.17
N LEU A 120 -17.95 16.12 -7.26
CA LEU A 120 -17.99 15.33 -6.04
C LEU A 120 -18.19 16.24 -4.81
N VAL A 121 -18.69 15.68 -3.72
CA VAL A 121 -19.01 16.45 -2.51
C VAL A 121 -18.59 15.67 -1.28
N ASN A 122 -17.56 16.11 -0.57
CA ASN A 122 -17.32 15.67 0.81
C ASN A 122 -18.25 16.42 1.77
N LEU A 123 -18.66 15.75 2.82
CA LEU A 123 -19.42 16.34 3.94
C LEU A 123 -18.56 16.28 5.20
N VAL A 124 -18.39 17.41 5.84
CA VAL A 124 -17.53 17.55 7.02
C VAL A 124 -18.29 18.17 8.15
N THR A 125 -18.28 17.54 9.29
CA THR A 125 -18.74 18.15 10.54
C THR A 125 -17.75 17.86 11.66
N GLN A 126 -17.81 18.61 12.76
CA GLN A 126 -16.85 18.43 13.84
C GLN A 126 -17.44 18.81 15.21
N LYS A 127 -16.92 18.16 16.25
CA LYS A 127 -17.01 18.63 17.64
C LYS A 127 -15.65 19.24 17.98
N SER A 128 -15.64 20.53 18.26
CA SER A 128 -14.42 21.25 18.62
C SER A 128 -13.88 20.79 19.96
N GLY A 129 -12.57 20.61 20.02
CA GLY A 129 -11.85 20.40 21.27
C GLY A 129 -11.58 21.70 22.01
N ILE A 130 -11.03 21.58 23.25
CA ILE A 130 -10.58 22.70 24.04
C ILE A 130 -9.20 23.20 23.63
N GLY A 131 -8.99 24.50 23.65
CA GLY A 131 -7.71 25.15 23.34
C GLY A 131 -7.74 25.93 22.02
N GLY A 132 -6.70 26.72 21.77
CA GLY A 132 -6.62 27.60 20.58
C GLY A 132 -6.45 26.89 19.24
N SER A 133 -5.84 25.69 19.24
CA SER A 133 -5.66 24.85 18.04
C SER A 133 -5.49 23.40 18.45
N PRO A 134 -6.55 22.75 18.94
CA PRO A 134 -6.48 21.37 19.40
C PRO A 134 -6.15 20.44 18.21
N PRO A 135 -5.41 19.34 18.45
CA PRO A 135 -5.17 18.34 17.45
C PRO A 135 -6.47 17.68 16.99
N LYS A 136 -6.45 17.07 15.82
CA LYS A 136 -7.64 16.48 15.19
C LYS A 136 -7.58 14.98 15.19
N ILE A 137 -8.70 14.33 15.46
CA ILE A 137 -8.97 12.93 15.16
C ILE A 137 -10.09 12.94 14.11
N ILE A 138 -9.88 12.19 13.04
CA ILE A 138 -10.83 12.11 11.93
C ILE A 138 -11.41 10.70 11.89
N VAL A 139 -12.73 10.60 11.96
CA VAL A 139 -13.45 9.38 11.61
C VAL A 139 -14.11 9.61 10.26
N MET A 140 -13.92 8.67 9.33
CA MET A 140 -14.46 8.83 7.99
C MET A 140 -15.10 7.55 7.46
N ALA A 141 -16.02 7.74 6.52
CA ALA A 141 -16.65 6.68 5.73
C ALA A 141 -17.13 7.28 4.41
N HIS A 142 -16.99 6.53 3.32
CA HIS A 142 -17.58 6.94 2.06
C HIS A 142 -19.08 6.62 2.05
N ARG A 143 -19.87 7.45 1.33
CA ARG A 143 -21.31 7.26 1.16
C ARG A 143 -21.71 6.85 -0.25
N ASP A 144 -20.81 7.02 -1.22
CA ASP A 144 -21.01 6.57 -2.60
C ASP A 144 -20.95 5.04 -2.72
N ASP A 145 -21.41 4.56 -3.87
CA ASP A 145 -21.35 3.15 -4.26
C ASP A 145 -20.99 3.00 -5.74
N THR A 146 -20.85 1.75 -6.18
CA THR A 146 -20.57 1.41 -7.58
C THR A 146 -21.84 1.24 -8.42
N GLY A 147 -23.03 1.43 -7.85
CA GLY A 147 -24.33 1.37 -8.50
C GLY A 147 -25.22 0.23 -8.05
N VAL A 148 -26.30 -0.01 -8.81
CA VAL A 148 -27.29 -1.06 -8.53
C VAL A 148 -26.61 -2.43 -8.48
N ASP A 149 -27.00 -3.29 -7.57
CA ASP A 149 -26.47 -4.65 -7.30
C ASP A 149 -25.25 -4.73 -6.39
N THR A 150 -24.91 -3.66 -5.67
CA THR A 150 -23.76 -3.68 -4.75
C THR A 150 -24.06 -4.29 -3.38
N GLY A 151 -25.32 -4.62 -3.11
CA GLY A 151 -25.79 -5.14 -1.84
C GLY A 151 -25.94 -4.07 -0.75
N LEU A 152 -26.44 -4.51 0.41
CA LEU A 152 -26.72 -3.60 1.54
C LEU A 152 -25.48 -2.94 2.13
N ASP A 153 -24.28 -3.53 1.95
CA ASP A 153 -23.07 -3.07 2.62
C ASP A 153 -21.99 -2.48 1.69
N ASN A 154 -22.39 -1.88 0.58
CA ASN A 154 -21.47 -0.98 -0.12
C ASN A 154 -21.45 0.38 0.57
N ASN A 155 -20.79 0.33 1.67
CA ASN A 155 -20.56 1.21 2.77
C ASN A 155 -21.77 1.93 3.38
N ALA A 156 -22.95 1.35 3.29
CA ALA A 156 -24.08 1.82 4.08
C ALA A 156 -23.81 1.67 5.59
N SER A 157 -23.16 0.57 6.00
CA SER A 157 -22.78 0.32 7.39
C SER A 157 -21.76 1.35 7.91
N GLY A 158 -20.72 1.66 7.14
CA GLY A 158 -19.71 2.67 7.54
C GLY A 158 -20.32 4.08 7.62
N THR A 159 -21.18 4.44 6.66
CA THR A 159 -21.91 5.72 6.69
C THR A 159 -22.82 5.83 7.92
N ALA A 160 -23.55 4.76 8.25
CA ALA A 160 -24.42 4.72 9.41
C ALA A 160 -23.63 4.77 10.73
N ALA A 161 -22.55 4.03 10.82
CA ALA A 161 -21.65 4.06 11.98
C ALA A 161 -21.03 5.45 12.16
N LEU A 162 -20.65 6.12 11.09
CA LEU A 162 -20.15 7.51 11.17
C LEU A 162 -21.18 8.47 11.74
N ILE A 163 -22.46 8.33 11.34
CA ILE A 163 -23.57 9.12 11.88
C ILE A 163 -23.77 8.82 13.38
N GLU A 164 -23.80 7.55 13.75
CA GLU A 164 -24.07 7.15 15.14
C GLU A 164 -22.91 7.56 16.06
N LEU A 165 -21.65 7.42 15.60
CA LEU A 165 -20.50 7.97 16.32
C LEU A 165 -20.62 9.48 16.49
N ALA A 166 -21.00 10.22 15.44
CA ALA A 166 -21.22 11.65 15.57
C ALA A 166 -22.30 11.97 16.63
N ARG A 167 -23.42 11.24 16.64
CA ARG A 167 -24.49 11.37 17.64
C ARG A 167 -24.00 11.10 19.06
N SER A 168 -23.15 10.08 19.25
CA SER A 168 -22.57 9.74 20.57
C SER A 168 -21.74 10.89 21.16
N TYR A 169 -21.10 11.68 20.30
CA TYR A 169 -20.32 12.87 20.70
C TYR A 169 -21.07 14.19 20.53
N ALA A 170 -22.38 14.15 20.30
CA ALA A 170 -23.16 15.35 20.03
C ALA A 170 -23.12 16.39 21.16
N PRO A 171 -23.17 17.69 20.85
CA PRO A 171 -23.25 18.73 21.85
C PRO A 171 -24.47 18.62 22.78
N THR A 172 -25.55 18.02 22.32
CA THR A 172 -26.82 17.81 23.01
C THR A 172 -26.89 16.52 23.84
N ALA A 173 -25.91 15.60 23.67
CA ALA A 173 -25.90 14.36 24.41
C ALA A 173 -25.53 14.59 25.92
N ALA A 174 -25.87 13.63 26.78
CA ALA A 174 -25.43 13.61 28.16
C ALA A 174 -23.91 13.70 28.33
N ALA A 175 -23.16 13.29 27.27
CA ALA A 175 -21.72 13.47 27.08
C ALA A 175 -21.28 14.94 26.89
N GLN A 176 -22.18 15.93 26.94
CA GLN A 176 -21.89 17.36 26.77
C GLN A 176 -20.84 17.90 27.76
N ARG A 177 -20.60 17.15 28.84
CA ARG A 177 -19.64 17.52 29.89
C ARG A 177 -18.21 16.99 29.61
N ILE A 178 -18.00 16.22 28.60
CA ILE A 178 -16.66 15.73 28.23
C ILE A 178 -16.01 16.79 27.33
N SER A 179 -15.13 17.56 27.91
CA SER A 179 -14.27 18.49 27.18
C SER A 179 -13.17 17.68 26.51
N LEU A 180 -13.24 17.49 25.20
CA LEU A 180 -12.23 16.75 24.45
C LEU A 180 -10.95 17.58 24.29
N PRO A 181 -9.77 17.03 24.54
CA PRO A 181 -8.50 17.72 24.30
C PRO A 181 -8.16 17.81 22.80
N TYR A 182 -8.98 17.25 21.92
CA TYR A 182 -8.83 17.22 20.46
C TYR A 182 -10.15 17.59 19.77
N THR A 183 -10.05 18.05 18.54
CA THR A 183 -11.23 18.24 17.67
C THR A 183 -11.55 16.90 16.98
N LEU A 184 -12.75 16.41 17.18
CA LEU A 184 -13.24 15.21 16.52
C LEU A 184 -13.96 15.61 15.23
N VAL A 185 -13.43 15.16 14.09
CA VAL A 185 -13.94 15.46 12.75
C VAL A 185 -14.63 14.21 12.19
N PHE A 186 -15.87 14.37 11.73
CA PHE A 186 -16.63 13.34 11.02
C PHE A 186 -16.68 13.71 9.54
N LEU A 187 -16.07 12.87 8.69
CA LEU A 187 -15.89 13.10 7.27
C LEU A 187 -16.61 12.03 6.46
N SER A 188 -17.65 12.43 5.73
CA SER A 188 -18.27 11.54 4.74
C SER A 188 -17.75 11.88 3.34
N THR A 189 -17.01 10.96 2.74
CA THR A 189 -16.34 11.11 1.45
C THR A 189 -17.23 10.73 0.27
N ASP A 190 -16.77 11.05 -0.94
CA ASP A 190 -17.43 10.78 -2.22
C ASP A 190 -16.38 10.34 -3.24
N GLY A 191 -16.67 9.32 -4.06
CA GLY A 191 -15.74 8.80 -5.06
C GLY A 191 -14.67 7.87 -4.48
N ALA A 192 -15.01 7.06 -3.49
CA ALA A 192 -14.12 6.08 -2.89
C ALA A 192 -13.72 4.98 -3.88
N ASP A 193 -14.70 4.42 -4.58
CA ASP A 193 -14.49 3.35 -5.55
C ASP A 193 -13.76 3.82 -6.82
N ASP A 194 -13.77 5.12 -7.08
CA ASP A 194 -13.07 5.77 -8.20
C ASP A 194 -11.62 6.18 -7.86
N GLY A 195 -11.02 5.56 -6.84
CA GLY A 195 -9.63 5.79 -6.44
C GLY A 195 -9.49 6.68 -5.22
N ALA A 196 -10.43 6.59 -4.28
CA ALA A 196 -10.43 7.35 -3.03
C ALA A 196 -10.36 8.87 -3.25
N LEU A 197 -11.09 9.38 -4.25
CA LEU A 197 -10.99 10.77 -4.71
C LEU A 197 -11.33 11.78 -3.61
N GLY A 198 -12.40 11.52 -2.84
CA GLY A 198 -12.81 12.38 -1.72
C GLY A 198 -11.77 12.43 -0.61
N ALA A 199 -11.26 11.29 -0.22
CA ALA A 199 -10.21 11.18 0.78
C ALA A 199 -8.90 11.85 0.32
N ALA A 200 -8.53 11.66 -0.96
CA ALA A 200 -7.35 12.27 -1.56
C ALA A 200 -7.43 13.80 -1.60
N HIS A 201 -8.61 14.33 -1.99
CA HIS A 201 -8.88 15.76 -1.99
C HIS A 201 -8.79 16.34 -0.57
N PHE A 202 -9.51 15.75 0.38
CA PHE A 202 -9.49 16.20 1.77
C PHE A 202 -8.08 16.15 2.38
N ALA A 203 -7.33 15.06 2.17
CA ALA A 203 -5.96 14.93 2.66
C ALA A 203 -5.00 15.94 2.02
N ALA A 204 -5.24 16.38 0.77
CA ALA A 204 -4.44 17.38 0.09
C ALA A 204 -4.68 18.80 0.66
N GLU A 205 -5.94 19.12 0.98
CA GLU A 205 -6.38 20.41 1.51
C GLU A 205 -5.91 20.66 2.96
N GLN A 206 -5.51 19.61 3.72
CA GLN A 206 -5.11 19.78 5.11
C GLN A 206 -3.80 20.55 5.22
N GLN A 207 -3.92 21.83 5.55
CA GLN A 207 -2.83 22.64 6.07
C GLN A 207 -2.56 22.24 7.52
N GLY A 208 -1.30 22.01 7.90
CA GLY A 208 -0.98 21.57 9.28
C GLY A 208 -1.21 20.08 9.53
N ARG A 209 -0.76 19.23 8.64
CA ARG A 209 -0.79 17.74 8.72
C ARG A 209 -0.28 17.20 10.06
N GLN A 210 0.64 17.93 10.69
CA GLN A 210 1.24 17.59 11.98
C GLN A 210 0.22 17.67 13.14
N ASN A 211 -0.93 18.33 12.92
CA ASN A 211 -1.98 18.46 13.93
C ASN A 211 -3.08 17.41 13.81
N ILE A 212 -2.93 16.41 12.92
CA ILE A 212 -3.85 15.27 12.82
C ILE A 212 -3.21 14.08 13.52
N LEU A 213 -3.83 13.67 14.64
CA LEU A 213 -3.38 12.54 15.45
C LEU A 213 -3.66 11.21 14.78
N ALA A 214 -4.86 11.04 14.26
CA ALA A 214 -5.30 9.80 13.63
C ALA A 214 -6.47 10.02 12.67
N VAL A 215 -6.56 9.10 11.70
CA VAL A 215 -7.71 8.94 10.80
C VAL A 215 -8.16 7.48 10.87
N VAL A 216 -9.43 7.26 11.19
CA VAL A 216 -10.06 5.94 11.17
C VAL A 216 -11.10 5.93 10.07
N ASN A 217 -10.89 5.08 9.07
CA ASN A 217 -11.85 4.86 7.99
C ASN A 217 -12.68 3.61 8.27
N LEU A 218 -13.99 3.73 8.15
CA LEU A 218 -14.96 2.66 8.30
C LEU A 218 -15.50 2.29 6.91
N ASP A 219 -15.20 1.08 6.46
CA ASP A 219 -15.52 0.65 5.11
C ASP A 219 -16.12 -0.76 5.14
N SER A 220 -17.41 -0.87 4.81
CA SER A 220 -18.12 -2.15 4.74
C SER A 220 -17.93 -3.00 6.00
N ILE A 221 -18.39 -2.46 7.12
CA ILE A 221 -18.10 -3.00 8.47
C ILE A 221 -19.17 -3.98 8.98
N ALA A 222 -20.25 -4.20 8.24
CA ALA A 222 -21.34 -5.11 8.61
C ALA A 222 -21.42 -6.37 7.71
N GLY A 223 -20.35 -6.73 7.05
CA GLY A 223 -20.27 -7.97 6.31
C GLY A 223 -19.98 -9.19 7.20
N PRO A 224 -20.15 -10.42 6.67
CA PRO A 224 -19.93 -11.67 7.41
C PRO A 224 -18.43 -11.97 7.62
N GLY A 225 -17.54 -11.22 6.99
CA GLY A 225 -16.10 -11.42 7.09
C GLY A 225 -15.56 -11.03 8.46
N ARG A 226 -14.47 -11.68 8.88
CA ARG A 226 -13.76 -11.30 10.11
C ARG A 226 -13.25 -9.86 9.99
N PRO A 227 -13.37 -9.02 11.03
CA PRO A 227 -12.80 -7.68 11.04
C PRO A 227 -11.32 -7.67 10.62
N ARG A 228 -10.98 -6.73 9.76
CA ARG A 228 -9.64 -6.59 9.17
C ARG A 228 -9.16 -5.15 9.31
N LEU A 229 -7.88 -5.02 9.67
CA LEU A 229 -7.17 -3.75 9.64
C LEU A 229 -6.38 -3.63 8.34
N VAL A 230 -6.62 -2.54 7.61
CA VAL A 230 -5.87 -2.18 6.41
C VAL A 230 -5.15 -0.86 6.67
N PHE A 231 -3.85 -0.82 6.48
CA PHE A 231 -3.01 0.33 6.79
C PHE A 231 -1.91 0.59 5.74
N GLY A 232 -2.04 0.01 4.54
CA GLY A 232 -1.17 0.31 3.39
C GLY A 232 -1.38 1.71 2.85
N ALA A 233 -0.39 2.20 2.12
CA ALA A 233 -0.37 3.52 1.49
C ALA A 233 -0.12 3.41 -0.03
N ASN A 234 -0.23 4.53 -0.74
CA ASN A 234 0.21 4.69 -2.13
C ASN A 234 1.65 5.24 -2.20
N SER A 235 2.41 5.05 -1.14
CA SER A 235 3.84 5.35 -1.03
C SER A 235 4.48 4.34 -0.05
N ALA A 236 5.80 4.24 -0.01
CA ALA A 236 6.53 3.34 0.90
C ALA A 236 6.47 3.83 2.36
N ARG A 237 5.25 4.05 2.87
CA ARG A 237 4.97 4.54 4.22
C ARG A 237 3.99 3.64 4.95
N SER A 238 4.05 3.70 6.28
CA SER A 238 3.11 3.05 7.19
C SER A 238 2.57 4.08 8.20
N PRO A 239 1.35 3.92 8.73
CA PRO A 239 0.84 4.80 9.78
C PRO A 239 1.58 4.57 11.11
N ALA A 240 1.30 5.39 12.11
CA ALA A 240 1.81 5.17 13.47
C ALA A 240 1.44 3.77 13.97
N PRO A 241 2.40 2.93 14.38
CA PRO A 241 2.11 1.56 14.80
C PRO A 241 1.26 1.49 16.06
N GLY A 242 1.31 2.52 16.92
CA GLY A 242 0.44 2.66 18.09
C GLY A 242 -1.03 2.75 17.73
N LEU A 243 -1.38 3.45 16.65
CA LEU A 243 -2.77 3.51 16.15
C LEU A 243 -3.28 2.12 15.76
N VAL A 244 -2.46 1.37 15.01
CA VAL A 244 -2.83 0.01 14.56
C VAL A 244 -3.01 -0.94 15.75
N GLU A 245 -2.11 -0.87 16.74
CA GLU A 245 -2.21 -1.73 17.93
C GLU A 245 -3.36 -1.31 18.86
N THR A 246 -3.67 -0.02 18.97
CA THR A 246 -4.81 0.46 19.76
C THR A 246 -6.14 -0.03 19.16
N MET A 247 -6.35 0.17 17.85
CA MET A 247 -7.54 -0.34 17.17
C MET A 247 -7.62 -1.88 17.25
N ARG A 248 -6.48 -2.58 17.10
CA ARG A 248 -6.43 -4.04 17.24
C ARG A 248 -6.90 -4.48 18.63
N ALA A 249 -6.42 -3.81 19.66
CA ALA A 249 -6.77 -4.15 21.05
C ALA A 249 -8.26 -3.86 21.34
N ALA A 250 -8.78 -2.73 20.88
CA ALA A 250 -10.18 -2.37 21.01
C ALA A 250 -11.10 -3.40 20.33
N LEU A 251 -10.79 -3.79 19.07
CA LEU A 251 -11.55 -4.84 18.36
C LEU A 251 -11.51 -6.19 19.08
N ALA A 252 -10.38 -6.56 19.68
CA ALA A 252 -10.25 -7.80 20.43
C ALA A 252 -11.04 -7.75 21.76
N GLN A 253 -11.07 -6.60 22.42
CA GLN A 253 -11.78 -6.37 23.68
C GLN A 253 -13.29 -6.42 23.48
N GLU A 254 -13.81 -5.83 22.42
CA GLU A 254 -15.24 -5.83 22.05
C GLU A 254 -15.75 -7.21 21.55
N GLY A 255 -14.92 -8.25 21.60
CA GLY A 255 -15.31 -9.62 21.26
C GLY A 255 -15.16 -9.99 19.78
N GLY A 256 -14.51 -9.16 18.96
CA GLY A 256 -14.16 -9.46 17.57
C GLY A 256 -13.02 -10.46 17.40
N GLY A 257 -12.34 -10.80 18.49
CA GLY A 257 -11.10 -11.54 18.46
C GLY A 257 -9.97 -10.71 17.83
N ASP A 258 -8.79 -11.30 17.64
CA ASP A 258 -7.67 -10.58 16.99
C ASP A 258 -8.01 -10.30 15.52
N PRO A 259 -8.12 -9.05 15.08
CA PRO A 259 -8.52 -8.75 13.70
C PRO A 259 -7.49 -9.27 12.70
N SER A 260 -7.95 -9.61 11.49
CA SER A 260 -7.03 -9.99 10.44
C SER A 260 -6.23 -8.76 9.98
N ARG A 261 -4.99 -8.97 9.52
CA ARG A 261 -4.11 -7.92 8.99
C ARG A 261 -3.19 -8.49 7.91
N PRO A 262 -2.56 -7.65 7.07
CA PRO A 262 -1.60 -8.12 6.09
C PRO A 262 -0.46 -8.89 6.75
N SER A 263 -0.07 -10.03 6.18
CA SER A 263 1.13 -10.78 6.60
C SER A 263 2.40 -9.93 6.40
N GLY A 264 3.51 -10.30 7.06
CA GLY A 264 4.77 -9.58 6.92
C GLY A 264 5.24 -9.47 5.46
N LEU A 265 5.05 -10.52 4.66
CA LEU A 265 5.35 -10.50 3.22
C LEU A 265 4.41 -9.57 2.44
N GLN A 266 3.12 -9.55 2.77
CA GLN A 266 2.17 -8.63 2.14
C GLN A 266 2.47 -7.17 2.49
N GLN A 267 2.89 -6.89 3.73
CA GLN A 267 3.33 -5.55 4.14
C GLN A 267 4.59 -5.15 3.38
N LEU A 268 5.58 -6.04 3.26
CA LEU A 268 6.81 -5.78 2.51
C LEU A 268 6.51 -5.56 1.01
N PHE A 269 5.61 -6.36 0.43
CA PHE A 269 5.14 -6.16 -0.94
C PHE A 269 4.46 -4.80 -1.10
N GLY A 270 3.61 -4.40 -0.14
CA GLY A 270 2.97 -3.08 -0.14
C GLY A 270 3.95 -1.91 -0.01
N LEU A 271 5.10 -2.09 0.65
CA LEU A 271 6.18 -1.08 0.69
C LEU A 271 6.99 -1.06 -0.61
N ALA A 272 7.21 -2.21 -1.24
CA ALA A 272 7.93 -2.34 -2.50
C ALA A 272 7.12 -1.81 -3.70
N PHE A 273 5.83 -2.10 -3.72
CA PHE A 273 4.88 -1.72 -4.77
C PHE A 273 3.67 -1.03 -4.13
N PRO A 274 3.82 0.23 -3.70
CA PRO A 274 2.83 0.91 -2.90
C PRO A 274 1.58 1.20 -3.71
N PHE A 275 0.55 0.42 -3.41
CA PHE A 275 -0.79 0.56 -3.94
C PHE A 275 -1.80 0.07 -2.90
N ASN A 276 -2.76 0.89 -2.55
CA ASN A 276 -3.85 0.51 -1.69
C ASN A 276 -5.16 1.19 -2.13
N PRO A 277 -6.24 0.43 -2.36
CA PRO A 277 -7.51 0.97 -2.87
C PRO A 277 -8.37 1.62 -1.80
N TYR A 278 -8.09 1.40 -0.51
CA TYR A 278 -8.87 1.98 0.59
C TYR A 278 -8.50 3.43 0.87
N GLU A 279 -9.42 4.17 1.45
CA GLU A 279 -9.34 5.62 1.63
C GLU A 279 -8.30 6.11 2.67
N GLN A 280 -7.76 5.23 3.52
CA GLN A 280 -6.64 5.62 4.40
C GLN A 280 -5.35 5.90 3.61
N ALA A 281 -5.20 5.32 2.40
CA ALA A 281 -3.96 5.39 1.65
C ALA A 281 -3.51 6.83 1.30
N PRO A 282 -4.34 7.74 0.84
CA PRO A 282 -3.96 9.14 0.61
C PRO A 282 -3.43 9.86 1.85
N PHE A 283 -3.95 9.55 3.03
CA PHE A 283 -3.50 10.12 4.30
C PHE A 283 -2.13 9.57 4.70
N VAL A 284 -1.97 8.24 4.72
CA VAL A 284 -0.69 7.60 5.07
C VAL A 284 0.42 8.04 4.11
N SER A 285 0.12 8.16 2.82
CA SER A 285 1.08 8.65 1.82
C SER A 285 1.59 10.06 2.12
N ARG A 286 0.79 10.86 2.81
CA ARG A 286 1.15 12.22 3.25
C ARG A 286 1.75 12.28 4.66
N GLY A 287 1.97 11.11 5.29
CA GLY A 287 2.50 11.01 6.65
C GLY A 287 1.48 11.27 7.75
N ILE A 288 0.19 11.24 7.44
CA ILE A 288 -0.90 11.32 8.39
C ILE A 288 -1.24 9.91 8.85
N PRO A 289 -1.24 9.61 10.17
CA PRO A 289 -1.60 8.29 10.68
C PRO A 289 -3.05 7.93 10.31
N ALA A 290 -3.24 6.88 9.50
CA ALA A 290 -4.56 6.46 9.09
C ALA A 290 -4.65 4.93 8.95
N LEU A 291 -5.82 4.37 9.24
CA LEU A 291 -6.13 2.97 8.99
C LEU A 291 -7.59 2.82 8.54
N THR A 292 -7.89 1.70 7.90
CA THR A 292 -9.26 1.27 7.58
C THR A 292 -9.61 0.03 8.38
N VAL A 293 -10.83 0.02 8.94
CA VAL A 293 -11.47 -1.17 9.50
C VAL A 293 -12.53 -1.64 8.50
N THR A 294 -12.50 -2.93 8.15
CA THR A 294 -13.44 -3.49 7.17
C THR A 294 -13.73 -4.97 7.47
N THR A 295 -14.87 -5.45 7.02
CA THR A 295 -15.22 -6.87 6.94
C THR A 295 -15.16 -7.40 5.50
N ALA A 296 -14.94 -6.54 4.51
CA ALA A 296 -14.89 -6.91 3.10
C ALA A 296 -13.60 -7.63 2.67
N GLY A 297 -12.57 -7.66 3.52
CA GLY A 297 -11.32 -8.37 3.26
C GLY A 297 -10.16 -7.46 2.83
N ALA A 298 -9.31 -7.95 1.91
CA ALA A 298 -8.12 -7.23 1.48
C ALA A 298 -8.37 -6.14 0.42
N ARG A 299 -9.56 -6.14 -0.16
CA ARG A 299 -10.02 -5.18 -1.18
C ARG A 299 -11.45 -4.76 -0.89
N PRO A 300 -11.82 -3.53 -1.16
CA PRO A 300 -13.21 -3.09 -1.07
C PRO A 300 -14.14 -3.96 -1.94
N PRO A 301 -15.45 -3.99 -1.63
CA PRO A 301 -16.44 -4.68 -2.47
C PRO A 301 -16.45 -4.07 -3.88
N VAL A 302 -16.68 -4.89 -4.89
CA VAL A 302 -16.85 -4.45 -6.28
C VAL A 302 -18.22 -4.87 -6.79
N ALA A 303 -18.82 -4.07 -7.67
CA ALA A 303 -20.17 -4.22 -8.21
C ALA A 303 -20.53 -5.60 -8.79
N ARG A 304 -19.55 -6.43 -9.12
CA ARG A 304 -19.78 -7.76 -9.73
C ARG A 304 -19.85 -8.92 -8.72
N ARG A 305 -19.76 -8.64 -7.43
CA ARG A 305 -19.99 -9.67 -6.41
C ARG A 305 -21.37 -9.45 -5.82
N PRO A 306 -22.17 -10.53 -5.64
CA PRO A 306 -23.42 -10.37 -4.91
C PRO A 306 -23.08 -9.71 -3.57
N GLY A 307 -23.71 -8.58 -3.33
CA GLY A 307 -23.52 -7.83 -2.10
C GLY A 307 -24.07 -8.61 -0.89
N VAL A 308 -23.81 -8.09 0.28
CA VAL A 308 -24.36 -8.64 1.51
C VAL A 308 -25.87 -8.43 1.51
N GLU A 309 -26.65 -9.53 1.47
CA GLU A 309 -28.11 -9.47 1.51
C GLU A 309 -28.64 -9.04 2.88
N GLN A 310 -27.87 -9.30 3.94
CA GLN A 310 -28.19 -8.94 5.31
C GLN A 310 -26.96 -8.35 6.02
N LEU A 311 -27.18 -7.29 6.76
CA LEU A 311 -26.14 -6.68 7.58
C LEU A 311 -25.90 -7.53 8.85
N ASP A 312 -24.65 -7.78 9.18
CA ASP A 312 -24.25 -8.35 10.47
C ASP A 312 -24.23 -7.22 11.52
N VAL A 313 -25.36 -7.08 12.23
CA VAL A 313 -25.55 -6.06 13.27
C VAL A 313 -24.53 -6.20 14.40
N ARG A 314 -24.08 -7.44 14.66
CA ARG A 314 -23.05 -7.70 15.69
C ARG A 314 -21.70 -7.12 15.26
N HIS A 315 -21.27 -7.33 14.00
CA HIS A 315 -20.02 -6.74 13.50
C HIS A 315 -20.09 -5.23 13.49
N LEU A 316 -21.21 -4.66 13.05
CA LEU A 316 -21.44 -3.22 13.05
C LEU A 316 -21.31 -2.62 14.46
N GLY A 317 -21.98 -3.24 15.45
CA GLY A 317 -21.92 -2.82 16.84
C GLY A 317 -20.50 -2.90 17.42
N LEU A 318 -19.85 -4.04 17.23
CA LEU A 318 -18.50 -4.31 17.72
C LEU A 318 -17.47 -3.33 17.13
N ILE A 319 -17.51 -3.08 15.80
CA ILE A 319 -16.54 -2.19 15.14
C ILE A 319 -16.83 -0.73 15.52
N GLY A 320 -18.10 -0.35 15.67
CA GLY A 320 -18.49 0.98 16.14
C GLY A 320 -17.99 1.26 17.56
N LEU A 321 -18.19 0.33 18.49
CA LEU A 321 -17.68 0.41 19.87
C LEU A 321 -16.14 0.45 19.90
N ALA A 322 -15.46 -0.44 19.18
CA ALA A 322 -14.00 -0.44 19.10
C ALA A 322 -13.44 0.86 18.49
N THR A 323 -14.20 1.50 17.59
CA THR A 323 -13.83 2.82 17.05
C THR A 323 -13.99 3.89 18.10
N GLN A 324 -15.07 3.87 18.87
CA GLN A 324 -15.27 4.77 20.01
C GLN A 324 -14.15 4.61 21.03
N ASP A 325 -13.84 3.38 21.46
CA ASP A 325 -12.74 3.10 22.39
C ASP A 325 -11.40 3.59 21.89
N THR A 326 -11.15 3.43 20.57
CA THR A 326 -9.91 3.94 19.94
C THR A 326 -9.83 5.47 20.00
N ILE A 327 -10.94 6.16 19.78
CA ILE A 327 -11.02 7.63 19.90
C ILE A 327 -10.75 8.04 21.34
N ASP A 328 -11.43 7.42 22.29
CA ASP A 328 -11.34 7.74 23.72
C ASP A 328 -9.95 7.40 24.28
N ALA A 329 -9.32 6.31 23.80
CA ALA A 329 -7.94 5.95 24.18
C ALA A 329 -6.91 6.99 23.73
N MET A 330 -7.16 7.70 22.64
CA MET A 330 -6.24 8.72 22.12
C MET A 330 -6.19 10.01 22.97
N GLU A 331 -7.08 10.19 23.94
CA GLU A 331 -7.00 11.29 24.89
C GLU A 331 -5.65 11.33 25.62
N GLN A 332 -5.01 10.19 25.80
CA GLN A 332 -3.72 10.05 26.48
C GLN A 332 -2.51 10.11 25.53
N GLY A 333 -2.72 10.16 24.21
CA GLY A 333 -1.70 9.79 23.26
C GLY A 333 -1.12 10.88 22.36
N VAL A 334 -0.35 11.81 22.92
CA VAL A 334 0.51 12.72 22.11
C VAL A 334 1.59 11.95 21.33
N SER A 335 1.93 10.71 21.69
CA SER A 335 3.02 9.93 21.10
C SER A 335 2.67 9.18 19.81
N LEU A 336 1.40 9.09 19.41
CA LEU A 336 0.99 8.38 18.20
C LEU A 336 1.57 8.97 16.90
N ALA A 337 1.83 10.28 16.87
CA ALA A 337 2.36 10.97 15.70
C ALA A 337 3.86 10.71 15.44
N GLN A 338 4.57 10.04 16.37
CA GLN A 338 6.04 9.85 16.31
C GLN A 338 6.46 8.42 15.95
N GLY A 339 5.73 7.74 15.09
CA GLY A 339 6.11 6.41 14.59
C GLY A 339 7.21 6.45 13.52
N PRO A 340 7.86 5.31 13.23
CA PRO A 340 8.75 5.20 12.08
C PRO A 340 7.96 5.40 10.78
N THR A 341 8.59 5.99 9.77
CA THR A 341 7.97 6.30 8.48
C THR A 341 7.47 5.06 7.74
N SER A 342 8.10 3.91 7.99
CA SER A 342 7.72 2.60 7.45
C SER A 342 8.12 1.49 8.43
N TYR A 343 7.39 0.38 8.40
CA TYR A 343 7.66 -0.79 9.22
C TYR A 343 6.94 -2.04 8.71
N VAL A 344 7.33 -3.20 9.24
CA VAL A 344 6.67 -4.49 9.03
C VAL A 344 6.43 -5.17 10.37
N PHE A 345 5.20 -5.59 10.64
CA PHE A 345 4.87 -6.41 11.80
C PHE A 345 5.27 -7.86 11.56
N LEU A 346 6.06 -8.41 12.48
CA LEU A 346 6.45 -9.82 12.54
C LEU A 346 6.03 -10.43 13.89
N GLY A 347 4.92 -11.11 13.92
CA GLY A 347 4.39 -11.68 15.17
C GLY A 347 4.24 -10.60 16.24
N GLN A 348 4.95 -10.69 17.35
CA GLN A 348 4.95 -9.72 18.46
C GLN A 348 6.02 -8.63 18.30
N ARG A 349 6.72 -8.60 17.17
CA ARG A 349 7.79 -7.65 16.91
C ARG A 349 7.47 -6.75 15.73
N LEU A 350 8.14 -5.61 15.70
CA LEU A 350 8.07 -4.62 14.64
C LEU A 350 9.47 -4.42 14.06
N LEU A 351 9.60 -4.60 12.76
CA LEU A 351 10.81 -4.25 12.00
C LEU A 351 10.66 -2.84 11.47
N ARG A 352 11.59 -1.95 11.84
CA ARG A 352 11.62 -0.59 11.31
C ARG A 352 12.03 -0.60 9.85
N GLY A 353 11.37 0.20 9.02
CA GLY A 353 11.63 0.25 7.58
C GLY A 353 13.09 0.57 7.24
N TRP A 354 13.70 1.57 7.89
CA TRP A 354 15.10 1.91 7.66
C TRP A 354 16.07 0.73 7.88
N ALA A 355 15.74 -0.16 8.84
CA ALA A 355 16.59 -1.34 9.09
C ALA A 355 16.44 -2.36 7.94
N ILE A 356 15.23 -2.52 7.40
CA ILE A 356 15.00 -3.35 6.22
C ILE A 356 15.73 -2.76 5.02
N GLU A 357 15.64 -1.46 4.80
CA GLU A 357 16.34 -0.75 3.70
C GLU A 357 17.86 -0.94 3.77
N ILE A 358 18.47 -0.74 4.95
CA ILE A 358 19.90 -0.96 5.14
C ILE A 358 20.28 -2.40 4.80
N VAL A 359 19.52 -3.37 5.29
CA VAL A 359 19.79 -4.78 5.01
C VAL A 359 19.70 -5.07 3.51
N LEU A 360 18.66 -4.59 2.84
CA LEU A 360 18.47 -4.79 1.40
C LEU A 360 19.59 -4.14 0.57
N VAL A 361 19.96 -2.91 0.90
CA VAL A 361 21.10 -2.23 0.25
C VAL A 361 22.40 -2.96 0.55
N ALA A 362 22.61 -3.44 1.79
CA ALA A 362 23.79 -4.24 2.13
C ALA A 362 23.88 -5.56 1.35
N MET A 363 22.73 -6.15 0.98
CA MET A 363 22.70 -7.34 0.11
C MET A 363 23.22 -7.07 -1.30
N LEU A 364 23.18 -5.82 -1.78
CA LEU A 364 23.80 -5.46 -3.06
C LEU A 364 25.34 -5.47 -3.00
N LEU A 365 25.95 -5.26 -1.82
CA LEU A 365 27.40 -5.15 -1.69
C LEU A 365 28.16 -6.40 -2.19
N PRO A 366 27.81 -7.64 -1.82
CA PRO A 366 28.46 -8.84 -2.36
C PRO A 366 28.30 -8.96 -3.89
N PHE A 367 27.13 -8.57 -4.40
CA PHE A 367 26.86 -8.56 -5.84
C PHE A 367 27.76 -7.53 -6.56
N LEU A 368 27.84 -6.32 -6.05
CA LEU A 368 28.70 -5.27 -6.59
C LEU A 368 30.17 -5.64 -6.48
N ALA A 369 30.61 -6.23 -5.35
CA ALA A 369 31.97 -6.72 -5.18
C ALA A 369 32.31 -7.80 -6.22
N ALA A 370 31.39 -8.74 -6.48
CA ALA A 370 31.57 -9.74 -7.53
C ALA A 370 31.66 -9.13 -8.93
N ALA A 371 30.82 -8.13 -9.22
CA ALA A 371 30.84 -7.42 -10.50
C ALA A 371 32.15 -6.68 -10.72
N VAL A 372 32.65 -5.98 -9.66
CA VAL A 372 33.93 -5.28 -9.69
C VAL A 372 35.12 -6.24 -9.81
N ASP A 373 35.13 -7.36 -9.06
CA ASP A 373 36.18 -8.37 -9.17
C ASP A 373 36.23 -8.97 -10.59
N LEU A 374 35.06 -9.27 -11.17
CA LEU A 374 34.99 -9.80 -12.52
C LEU A 374 35.52 -8.80 -13.56
N PHE A 375 35.12 -7.54 -13.43
CA PHE A 375 35.62 -6.46 -14.27
C PHE A 375 37.14 -6.27 -14.12
N ALA A 376 37.64 -6.27 -12.88
CA ALA A 376 39.08 -6.18 -12.61
C ALA A 376 39.86 -7.35 -13.19
N ARG A 377 39.29 -8.57 -13.22
CA ARG A 377 39.89 -9.73 -13.90
C ARG A 377 39.98 -9.54 -15.41
N CYS A 378 38.89 -9.04 -16.03
CA CYS A 378 38.90 -8.71 -17.45
C CYS A 378 40.04 -7.69 -17.75
N ARG A 379 40.13 -6.63 -16.96
CA ARG A 379 41.15 -5.59 -17.12
C ARG A 379 42.56 -6.10 -16.94
N ARG A 380 42.83 -6.92 -15.90
CA ARG A 380 44.16 -7.55 -15.65
C ARG A 380 44.59 -8.49 -16.77
N ARG A 381 43.63 -9.17 -17.41
CA ARG A 381 43.88 -10.09 -18.52
C ARG A 381 43.85 -9.38 -19.86
N ARG A 382 43.65 -8.06 -19.91
CA ARG A 382 43.50 -7.25 -21.12
C ARG A 382 42.36 -7.73 -22.03
N ILE A 383 41.31 -8.29 -21.42
CA ILE A 383 40.11 -8.72 -22.15
C ILE A 383 39.27 -7.47 -22.37
N ASP A 384 38.98 -7.14 -23.64
CA ASP A 384 38.13 -5.99 -23.95
C ASP A 384 36.66 -6.28 -23.62
N VAL A 385 36.04 -5.45 -22.83
CA VAL A 385 34.62 -5.56 -22.42
C VAL A 385 33.71 -4.83 -23.41
N THR A 386 34.26 -3.98 -24.29
CA THR A 386 33.52 -3.18 -25.25
C THR A 386 32.67 -4.00 -26.21
N PRO A 387 33.12 -5.15 -26.73
CA PRO A 387 32.30 -6.03 -27.59
C PRO A 387 31.08 -6.58 -26.87
N ALA A 388 31.22 -6.91 -25.55
CA ALA A 388 30.11 -7.37 -24.75
C ALA A 388 29.08 -6.23 -24.55
N LEU A 389 29.52 -5.03 -24.25
CA LEU A 389 28.62 -3.86 -24.13
C LEU A 389 27.92 -3.54 -25.46
N ARG A 390 28.62 -3.64 -26.60
CA ARG A 390 27.99 -3.49 -27.94
C ARG A 390 26.94 -4.57 -28.19
N SER A 391 27.14 -5.80 -27.71
CA SER A 391 26.17 -6.88 -27.88
C SER A 391 24.83 -6.60 -27.18
N TYR A 392 24.82 -5.82 -26.07
CA TYR A 392 23.60 -5.36 -25.45
C TYR A 392 22.81 -4.39 -26.33
N ARG A 393 23.50 -3.58 -27.15
CA ARG A 393 22.84 -2.68 -28.09
C ARG A 393 21.96 -3.44 -29.10
N SER A 394 22.39 -4.62 -29.56
CA SER A 394 21.56 -5.49 -30.40
C SER A 394 20.34 -6.06 -29.69
N ARG A 395 20.43 -6.24 -28.37
CA ARG A 395 19.33 -6.72 -27.51
C ARG A 395 18.35 -5.61 -27.12
N LEU A 396 18.76 -4.34 -27.15
CA LEU A 396 17.88 -3.20 -26.88
C LEU A 396 16.66 -3.20 -27.80
N GLY A 397 16.78 -3.62 -29.05
CA GLY A 397 15.64 -3.74 -29.97
C GLY A 397 14.56 -4.70 -29.48
N PHE A 398 14.96 -5.83 -28.89
CA PHE A 398 14.00 -6.77 -28.31
C PHE A 398 13.32 -6.18 -27.04
N TRP A 399 14.10 -5.55 -26.16
CA TRP A 399 13.54 -4.92 -24.97
C TRP A 399 12.65 -3.70 -25.30
N ALA A 400 13.04 -2.94 -26.35
CA ALA A 400 12.20 -1.86 -26.87
C ALA A 400 10.88 -2.39 -27.42
N TRP A 401 10.90 -3.55 -28.10
CA TRP A 401 9.69 -4.24 -28.54
C TRP A 401 8.78 -4.62 -27.37
N VAL A 402 9.33 -5.28 -26.33
CA VAL A 402 8.57 -5.65 -25.15
C VAL A 402 8.02 -4.41 -24.44
N GLY A 403 8.82 -3.35 -24.30
CA GLY A 403 8.39 -2.09 -23.73
C GLY A 403 7.30 -1.40 -24.56
N ALA A 404 7.43 -1.41 -25.89
CA ALA A 404 6.41 -0.88 -26.78
C ALA A 404 5.08 -1.65 -26.67
N LEU A 405 5.13 -2.98 -26.61
CA LEU A 405 3.94 -3.80 -26.36
C LEU A 405 3.27 -3.43 -25.05
N PHE A 406 4.08 -3.30 -23.97
CA PHE A 406 3.55 -2.91 -22.65
C PHE A 406 2.86 -1.55 -22.71
N LEU A 407 3.46 -0.56 -23.39
CA LEU A 407 2.89 0.78 -23.55
C LEU A 407 1.61 0.76 -24.41
N VAL A 408 1.61 -0.01 -25.50
CA VAL A 408 0.41 -0.15 -26.36
C VAL A 408 -0.73 -0.78 -25.58
N PHE A 409 -0.48 -1.82 -24.80
CA PHE A 409 -1.50 -2.45 -23.97
C PHE A 409 -2.02 -1.48 -22.88
N GLY A 410 -1.14 -0.64 -22.32
CA GLY A 410 -1.54 0.45 -21.41
C GLY A 410 -2.43 1.47 -22.12
N ALA A 411 -2.06 1.91 -23.33
CA ALA A 411 -2.86 2.84 -24.14
C ALA A 411 -4.21 2.27 -24.57
N LEU A 412 -4.30 0.94 -24.72
CA LEU A 412 -5.56 0.22 -24.98
C LEU A 412 -6.42 0.02 -23.70
N GLY A 413 -5.93 0.47 -22.54
CA GLY A 413 -6.68 0.43 -21.28
C GLY A 413 -6.63 -0.91 -20.54
N PHE A 414 -5.75 -1.84 -20.91
CA PHE A 414 -5.61 -3.12 -20.20
C PHE A 414 -4.99 -2.97 -18.81
N TRP A 415 -4.26 -1.89 -18.55
CA TRP A 415 -3.77 -1.48 -17.24
C TRP A 415 -3.70 0.04 -17.14
N GLY A 416 -3.73 0.54 -15.91
CA GLY A 416 -3.69 1.98 -15.63
C GLY A 416 -2.41 2.65 -16.11
N SER A 417 -2.54 3.83 -16.68
CA SER A 417 -1.46 4.64 -17.27
C SER A 417 -0.80 5.59 -16.28
N GLY A 418 -0.62 5.18 -15.02
CA GLY A 418 0.12 5.97 -14.02
C GLY A 418 -0.60 7.25 -13.58
N GLU A 419 -1.91 7.22 -13.47
CA GLU A 419 -2.69 8.31 -12.88
C GLU A 419 -2.25 8.54 -11.42
N ALA A 420 -2.30 9.79 -10.98
CA ALA A 420 -1.92 10.19 -9.62
C ALA A 420 -2.86 9.62 -8.53
N HIS A 421 -3.93 8.95 -8.92
CA HIS A 421 -4.95 8.34 -8.07
C HIS A 421 -4.95 6.83 -8.28
N ALA A 422 -5.38 6.09 -7.26
CA ALA A 422 -5.65 4.67 -7.42
C ALA A 422 -6.70 4.49 -8.54
N PRO A 423 -6.52 3.51 -9.44
CA PRO A 423 -7.55 3.23 -10.45
C PRO A 423 -8.85 2.80 -9.77
N SER A 424 -9.98 3.04 -10.43
CA SER A 424 -11.28 2.52 -9.96
C SER A 424 -11.19 1.00 -9.77
N LEU A 425 -11.83 0.48 -8.73
CA LEU A 425 -11.77 -0.94 -8.37
C LEU A 425 -12.27 -1.86 -9.48
N ASP A 426 -13.23 -1.39 -10.29
CA ASP A 426 -13.72 -2.11 -11.46
C ASP A 426 -12.65 -2.33 -12.53
N ARG A 427 -11.63 -1.50 -12.56
CA ARG A 427 -10.49 -1.59 -13.50
C ARG A 427 -9.32 -2.40 -12.94
N VAL A 428 -9.31 -2.70 -11.65
CA VAL A 428 -8.31 -3.60 -11.03
C VAL A 428 -8.72 -5.07 -11.23
N THR A 429 -9.32 -5.41 -12.34
CA THR A 429 -9.41 -6.80 -12.78
C THR A 429 -8.03 -7.21 -13.31
N TRP A 430 -7.52 -8.36 -12.82
CA TRP A 430 -6.30 -8.95 -13.39
C TRP A 430 -6.50 -9.11 -14.89
N PRO A 431 -5.75 -8.42 -15.75
CA PRO A 431 -5.90 -8.54 -17.18
C PRO A 431 -5.23 -9.85 -17.67
N GLY A 432 -5.67 -11.00 -17.12
CA GLY A 432 -5.04 -12.30 -17.35
C GLY A 432 -4.94 -12.62 -18.83
N GLY A 433 -5.98 -12.35 -19.61
CA GLY A 433 -5.96 -12.51 -21.05
C GLY A 433 -4.93 -11.61 -21.75
N ALA A 434 -4.89 -10.33 -21.37
CA ALA A 434 -3.91 -9.38 -21.92
C ALA A 434 -2.47 -9.75 -21.54
N LEU A 435 -2.23 -10.22 -20.31
CA LEU A 435 -0.91 -10.71 -19.90
C LEU A 435 -0.48 -11.95 -20.70
N ILE A 436 -1.39 -12.90 -20.92
CA ILE A 436 -1.10 -14.08 -21.78
C ILE A 436 -0.73 -13.62 -23.18
N VAL A 437 -1.49 -12.73 -23.81
CA VAL A 437 -1.20 -12.20 -25.14
C VAL A 437 0.12 -11.44 -25.15
N LEU A 438 0.42 -10.63 -24.13
CA LEU A 438 1.70 -9.93 -23.99
C LEU A 438 2.87 -10.92 -23.94
N VAL A 439 2.75 -11.99 -23.15
CA VAL A 439 3.77 -13.06 -23.06
C VAL A 439 3.94 -13.77 -24.40
N LEU A 440 2.85 -14.11 -25.07
CA LEU A 440 2.89 -14.77 -26.38
C LEU A 440 3.54 -13.89 -27.46
N LEU A 441 3.18 -12.60 -27.51
CA LEU A 441 3.79 -11.64 -28.46
C LEU A 441 5.27 -11.40 -28.13
N SER A 442 5.63 -11.34 -26.84
CA SER A 442 7.03 -11.24 -26.40
C SER A 442 7.81 -12.49 -26.78
N ALA A 443 7.23 -13.67 -26.60
CA ALA A 443 7.84 -14.94 -27.01
C ALA A 443 7.98 -15.03 -28.55
N ALA A 444 6.99 -14.60 -29.30
CA ALA A 444 7.07 -14.53 -30.77
C ALA A 444 8.18 -13.55 -31.20
N GLY A 445 8.26 -12.36 -30.60
CA GLY A 445 9.35 -11.41 -30.84
C GLY A 445 10.73 -12.02 -30.52
N TRP A 446 10.84 -12.78 -29.43
CA TRP A 446 12.07 -13.49 -29.08
C TRP A 446 12.40 -14.59 -30.11
N LEU A 447 11.44 -15.37 -30.57
CA LEU A 447 11.65 -16.41 -31.61
C LEU A 447 12.16 -15.80 -32.91
N VAL A 448 11.61 -14.65 -33.32
CA VAL A 448 12.07 -13.93 -34.53
C VAL A 448 13.48 -13.37 -34.32
N ALA A 449 13.73 -12.78 -33.16
CA ALA A 449 15.00 -12.13 -32.83
C ALA A 449 16.10 -13.12 -32.40
N ARG A 450 15.78 -14.38 -32.04
CA ARG A 450 16.71 -15.35 -31.43
C ARG A 450 18.01 -15.55 -32.23
N SER A 451 17.92 -15.53 -33.57
CA SER A 451 19.09 -15.68 -34.43
C SER A 451 20.09 -14.52 -34.35
N ARG A 452 19.62 -13.34 -33.85
CA ARG A 452 20.45 -12.16 -33.63
C ARG A 452 20.86 -12.05 -32.16
N LEU A 453 20.06 -12.63 -31.24
CA LEU A 453 20.27 -12.57 -29.80
C LEU A 453 21.18 -13.65 -29.26
N LEU A 454 21.18 -14.84 -29.89
CA LEU A 454 22.00 -15.98 -29.51
C LEU A 454 23.23 -16.09 -30.45
N PRO A 455 24.41 -16.36 -29.88
CA PRO A 455 25.62 -16.55 -30.69
C PRO A 455 25.46 -17.79 -31.56
N ARG A 456 25.83 -17.68 -32.84
CA ARG A 456 25.83 -18.80 -33.81
C ARG A 456 27.09 -19.65 -33.78
N ARG A 457 28.09 -19.24 -32.99
CA ARG A 457 29.38 -19.91 -32.86
C ARG A 457 29.66 -20.25 -31.37
N PRO A 458 30.52 -21.22 -31.09
CA PRO A 458 31.03 -21.41 -29.77
C PRO A 458 31.67 -20.10 -29.27
N VAL A 459 31.30 -19.68 -28.08
CA VAL A 459 31.81 -18.45 -27.45
C VAL A 459 33.10 -18.78 -26.69
N ASP A 460 34.19 -18.09 -26.99
CA ASP A 460 35.45 -18.26 -26.28
C ASP A 460 35.32 -17.96 -24.80
N PRO A 461 36.09 -18.64 -23.92
CA PRO A 461 36.05 -18.42 -22.48
C PRO A 461 36.27 -16.94 -22.09
N GLU A 462 37.13 -16.23 -22.83
CA GLU A 462 37.40 -14.80 -22.59
C GLU A 462 36.20 -13.91 -22.94
N GLU A 463 35.59 -14.19 -24.10
CA GLU A 463 34.37 -13.48 -24.54
C GLU A 463 33.19 -13.75 -23.57
N ARG A 464 33.08 -14.98 -23.07
CA ARG A 464 32.09 -15.36 -22.08
C ARG A 464 32.32 -14.61 -20.74
N LEU A 465 33.57 -14.47 -20.31
CA LEU A 465 33.93 -13.71 -19.10
C LEU A 465 33.58 -12.22 -19.26
N ALA A 466 33.89 -11.64 -20.41
CA ALA A 466 33.53 -10.27 -20.75
C ALA A 466 31.98 -10.07 -20.74
N GLY A 467 31.25 -11.05 -21.32
CA GLY A 467 29.78 -11.05 -21.32
C GLY A 467 29.18 -11.07 -19.92
N HIS A 468 29.67 -11.95 -19.03
CA HIS A 468 29.21 -12.00 -17.65
C HIS A 468 29.55 -10.70 -16.88
N SER A 469 30.77 -10.16 -17.08
CA SER A 469 31.17 -8.90 -16.48
C SER A 469 30.24 -7.75 -16.88
N GLY A 470 29.95 -7.62 -18.18
CA GLY A 470 29.02 -6.62 -18.69
C GLY A 470 27.59 -6.79 -18.15
N ALA A 471 27.10 -8.05 -18.06
CA ALA A 471 25.77 -8.34 -17.53
C ALA A 471 25.64 -7.93 -16.05
N LEU A 472 26.63 -8.31 -15.23
CA LEU A 472 26.62 -7.96 -13.80
C LEU A 472 26.73 -6.45 -13.57
N LEU A 473 27.53 -5.75 -14.38
CA LEU A 473 27.61 -4.28 -14.31
C LEU A 473 26.27 -3.64 -14.67
N ALA A 474 25.60 -4.10 -15.74
CA ALA A 474 24.28 -3.59 -16.11
C ALA A 474 23.22 -3.84 -15.03
N LEU A 475 23.16 -5.07 -14.49
CA LEU A 475 22.28 -5.40 -13.36
C LEU A 475 22.63 -4.59 -12.11
N GLY A 476 23.92 -4.33 -11.87
CA GLY A 476 24.36 -3.45 -10.78
C GLY A 476 23.80 -2.04 -10.90
N VAL A 477 23.81 -1.46 -12.10
CA VAL A 477 23.22 -0.15 -12.36
C VAL A 477 21.71 -0.19 -12.10
N VAL A 478 21.00 -1.21 -12.56
CA VAL A 478 19.56 -1.39 -12.30
C VAL A 478 19.30 -1.51 -10.80
N GLY A 479 20.07 -2.37 -10.09
CA GLY A 479 19.93 -2.53 -8.64
C GLY A 479 20.16 -1.23 -7.88
N LEU A 480 21.15 -0.42 -8.28
CA LEU A 480 21.40 0.89 -7.68
C LEU A 480 20.27 1.90 -7.96
N LEU A 481 19.70 1.88 -9.17
CA LEU A 481 18.54 2.72 -9.49
C LEU A 481 17.32 2.32 -8.66
N VAL A 482 17.07 1.02 -8.52
CA VAL A 482 15.99 0.51 -7.66
C VAL A 482 16.24 0.91 -6.20
N ALA A 483 17.46 0.74 -5.70
CA ALA A 483 17.84 1.17 -4.35
C ALA A 483 17.63 2.67 -4.11
N ALA A 484 17.88 3.49 -5.12
CA ALA A 484 17.72 4.95 -5.04
C ALA A 484 16.25 5.40 -5.09
N THR A 485 15.39 4.64 -5.77
CA THR A 485 13.96 5.00 -5.93
C THR A 485 13.10 4.38 -4.83
N ASN A 486 13.23 3.09 -4.60
CA ASN A 486 12.52 2.35 -3.55
C ASN A 486 13.32 1.12 -3.12
N PRO A 487 14.12 1.18 -2.04
CA PRO A 487 14.93 0.05 -1.57
C PRO A 487 14.15 -1.23 -1.29
N PHE A 488 12.88 -1.12 -0.88
CA PHE A 488 12.03 -2.30 -0.60
C PHE A 488 11.80 -3.16 -1.85
N ALA A 489 11.84 -2.57 -3.04
CA ALA A 489 11.69 -3.31 -4.29
C ALA A 489 12.88 -4.25 -4.62
N LEU A 490 14.01 -4.11 -3.90
CA LEU A 490 15.15 -5.02 -4.03
C LEU A 490 14.87 -6.45 -3.53
N VAL A 491 13.77 -6.67 -2.81
CA VAL A 491 13.35 -8.01 -2.35
C VAL A 491 12.88 -8.87 -3.51
N PHE A 492 12.35 -8.25 -4.54
CA PHE A 492 11.73 -8.88 -5.71
C PHE A 492 12.58 -8.70 -6.96
#